data_491b8a4aa7acd0c5130662634a423d5a
#
_entry.id   491b8a4aa7acd0c5130662634a423d5a
#
_cell.length_a   1.000
_cell.length_b   1.000
_cell.length_c   1.000
_cell.angle_alpha   90.00
_cell.angle_beta   90.00
_cell.angle_gamma   90.00
#
_symmetry.space_group_name_H-M   'P 1'
#
loop_
_entity.id
_entity.type
_entity.pdbx_description
1 polymer ?
#
loop_
_entity_poly.entity_id
_entity_poly.type
_entity_poly.pdbx_seq_one_letter_code
_entity_poly.pdbx_strand_id
1 'polypeptide(L)'
;NDLKVAEKVRGSSGIGLQRYVLAILFNQVIGEANRMLAKVHEGRYHLFRSDDKGKGNKRGLELKVHDNRCPEAQGRSVSMLSGGEKFLVSLALSIGLSTVAQRGGVQIEALFIDEGFGTLDDSSIHDAMDVLESVRRSSGMIGIISHVQLLESNIPTHLEVIKSGEGSRIRLA
;
A
#
# COMPACT_ATOMS: atom_id res chain seq x y z
N ASN A 1 26.66 8.23 -21.71
CA ASN A 1 27.54 9.16 -20.97
C ASN A 1 26.75 10.10 -20.06
N ASP A 2 25.50 10.46 -20.41
CA ASP A 2 24.70 11.44 -19.69
C ASP A 2 24.16 10.92 -18.34
N LEU A 3 23.94 9.61 -18.22
CA LEU A 3 23.57 8.97 -16.94
C LEU A 3 24.68 9.06 -15.88
N LYS A 4 25.96 8.98 -16.31
CA LYS A 4 27.10 9.14 -15.39
C LYS A 4 27.33 10.58 -14.94
N VAL A 5 26.90 11.55 -15.73
CA VAL A 5 26.95 12.98 -15.35
C VAL A 5 25.87 13.28 -14.31
N ALA A 6 24.67 12.71 -14.47
CA ALA A 6 23.58 12.84 -13.49
C ALA A 6 23.91 12.20 -12.11
N GLU A 7 24.70 11.12 -12.10
CA GLU A 7 25.20 10.49 -10.87
C GLU A 7 26.19 11.37 -10.10
N LYS A 8 26.89 12.28 -10.79
CA LYS A 8 27.89 13.20 -10.20
C LYS A 8 27.31 14.50 -9.64
N VAL A 9 26.09 14.87 -9.98
CA VAL A 9 25.41 16.03 -9.41
C VAL A 9 24.97 15.70 -7.98
N ARG A 10 25.92 15.73 -7.05
CA ARG A 10 25.62 15.75 -5.62
C ARG A 10 25.17 17.15 -5.27
N GLY A 11 23.86 17.34 -5.06
CA GLY A 11 23.36 18.55 -4.44
C GLY A 11 23.99 18.75 -3.04
N SER A 12 23.85 19.92 -2.44
CA SER A 12 24.37 20.28 -1.11
C SER A 12 23.97 19.29 0.01
N SER A 13 22.96 18.46 -0.19
CA SER A 13 22.50 17.38 0.71
C SER A 13 23.23 16.04 0.55
N GLY A 14 24.17 15.89 -0.40
CA GLY A 14 24.87 14.64 -0.68
C GLY A 14 24.01 13.51 -1.27
N ILE A 15 22.79 13.82 -1.75
CA ILE A 15 21.85 12.89 -2.36
C ILE A 15 21.98 13.02 -3.89
N GLY A 16 22.19 11.91 -4.61
CA GLY A 16 22.22 11.91 -6.07
C GLY A 16 20.87 12.27 -6.68
N LEU A 17 20.85 12.87 -7.88
CA LEU A 17 19.64 13.30 -8.58
C LEU A 17 18.58 12.19 -8.67
N GLN A 18 18.97 10.97 -8.99
CA GLN A 18 18.05 9.82 -9.07
C GLN A 18 17.31 9.59 -7.75
N ARG A 19 18.00 9.64 -6.62
CA ARG A 19 17.38 9.49 -5.30
C ARG A 19 16.48 10.66 -4.93
N TYR A 20 16.85 11.85 -5.35
CA TYR A 20 16.01 13.03 -5.14
C TYR A 20 14.68 12.88 -5.86
N VAL A 21 14.69 12.46 -7.14
CA VAL A 21 13.48 12.19 -7.93
C VAL A 21 12.66 11.07 -7.29
N LEU A 22 13.29 9.95 -6.91
CA LEU A 22 12.60 8.85 -6.23
C LEU A 22 11.97 9.30 -4.91
N ALA A 23 12.63 10.16 -4.14
CA ALA A 23 12.09 10.68 -2.89
C ALA A 23 10.85 11.55 -3.11
N ILE A 24 10.82 12.35 -4.19
CA ILE A 24 9.63 13.14 -4.57
C ILE A 24 8.46 12.22 -4.92
N LEU A 25 8.69 11.23 -5.79
CA LEU A 25 7.65 10.27 -6.18
C LEU A 25 7.16 9.47 -4.96
N PHE A 26 8.07 9.04 -4.10
CA PHE A 26 7.71 8.30 -2.89
C PHE A 26 6.88 9.14 -1.92
N ASN A 27 7.19 10.43 -1.76
CA ASN A 27 6.35 11.33 -0.96
C ASN A 27 4.94 11.48 -1.54
N GLN A 28 4.77 11.48 -2.86
CA GLN A 28 3.45 11.48 -3.49
C GLN A 28 2.68 10.18 -3.18
N VAL A 29 3.34 9.03 -3.29
CA VAL A 29 2.75 7.73 -2.93
C VAL A 29 2.33 7.70 -1.46
N ILE A 30 3.19 8.16 -0.55
CA ILE A 30 2.89 8.27 0.89
C ILE A 30 1.68 9.20 1.12
N GLY A 31 1.62 10.32 0.41
CA GLY A 31 0.49 11.26 0.51
C GLY A 31 -0.84 10.60 0.13
N GLU A 32 -0.88 9.83 -0.97
CA GLU A 32 -2.07 9.08 -1.37
C GLU A 32 -2.40 7.95 -0.38
N ALA A 33 -1.38 7.21 0.07
CA ALA A 33 -1.56 6.16 1.08
C ALA A 33 -2.16 6.71 2.38
N ASN A 34 -1.71 7.88 2.84
CA ASN A 34 -2.26 8.54 4.03
C ASN A 34 -3.72 8.96 3.85
N ARG A 35 -4.15 9.34 2.65
CA ARG A 35 -5.57 9.61 2.39
C ARG A 35 -6.43 8.37 2.54
N MET A 36 -5.89 7.18 2.21
CA MET A 36 -6.58 5.91 2.43
C MET A 36 -6.57 5.55 3.91
N LEU A 37 -5.43 5.62 4.58
CA LEU A 37 -5.29 5.32 6.00
C LEU A 37 -6.12 6.24 6.91
N ALA A 38 -6.39 7.46 6.47
CA ALA A 38 -7.28 8.38 7.19
C ALA A 38 -8.73 7.86 7.30
N LYS A 39 -9.14 6.95 6.41
CA LYS A 39 -10.47 6.31 6.43
C LYS A 39 -10.52 5.02 7.23
N VAL A 40 -9.36 4.47 7.59
CA VAL A 40 -9.20 3.20 8.30
C VAL A 40 -8.87 3.50 9.76
N HIS A 41 -9.53 2.82 10.68
CA HIS A 41 -9.32 3.00 12.12
C HIS A 41 -9.31 4.46 12.59
N GLU A 42 -10.21 5.28 12.06
CA GLU A 42 -10.32 6.70 12.42
C GLU A 42 -9.03 7.49 12.19
N GLY A 43 -8.26 7.12 11.18
CA GLY A 43 -6.99 7.78 10.86
C GLY A 43 -5.87 7.53 11.85
N ARG A 44 -5.89 6.38 12.52
CA ARG A 44 -4.89 6.02 13.52
C ARG A 44 -3.45 6.08 13.00
N TYR A 45 -3.21 5.65 11.75
CA TYR A 45 -1.86 5.52 11.21
C TYR A 45 -1.54 6.61 10.20
N HIS A 46 -0.38 7.21 10.37
CA HIS A 46 0.19 8.17 9.44
C HIS A 46 1.59 7.76 9.00
N LEU A 47 1.78 7.58 7.69
CA LEU A 47 3.05 7.23 7.09
C LEU A 47 3.87 8.47 6.81
N PHE A 48 5.15 8.39 7.06
CA PHE A 48 6.08 9.45 6.68
C PHE A 48 7.46 8.87 6.32
N ARG A 49 8.17 9.60 5.50
CA ARG A 49 9.53 9.27 5.13
C ARG A 49 10.49 9.79 6.20
N SER A 50 11.38 8.93 6.69
CA SER A 50 12.43 9.35 7.61
C SER A 50 13.52 10.10 6.86
N ASP A 51 13.87 11.27 7.37
CA ASP A 51 15.05 12.05 6.89
C ASP A 51 16.34 11.67 7.62
N ASP A 52 16.29 10.62 8.44
CA ASP A 52 17.47 10.15 9.16
C ASP A 52 18.61 9.88 8.18
N LYS A 53 19.78 10.38 8.53
CA LYS A 53 21.04 10.19 7.78
C LYS A 53 21.53 8.75 7.92
N GLY A 54 20.65 7.77 7.66
CA GLY A 54 21.00 6.34 7.69
C GLY A 54 22.25 6.04 6.87
N LYS A 55 23.00 5.02 7.27
CA LYS A 55 24.20 4.59 6.53
C LYS A 55 23.78 3.83 5.26
N GLY A 56 24.41 4.11 4.13
CA GLY A 56 24.28 3.34 2.89
C GLY A 56 23.07 3.68 2.00
N ASN A 57 22.56 2.68 1.30
CA ASN A 57 21.54 2.81 0.25
C ASN A 57 20.13 3.21 0.72
N LYS A 58 19.85 3.18 2.03
CA LYS A 58 18.54 3.52 2.63
C LYS A 58 18.36 4.99 2.98
N ARG A 59 19.37 5.84 2.73
CA ARG A 59 19.29 7.27 3.06
C ARG A 59 18.08 7.94 2.44
N GLY A 60 17.17 8.44 3.28
CA GLY A 60 16.04 9.26 2.85
C GLY A 60 14.91 8.51 2.15
N LEU A 61 14.88 7.17 2.18
CA LEU A 61 13.80 6.34 1.64
C LEU A 61 13.23 5.37 2.71
N GLU A 62 13.59 5.55 3.97
CA GLU A 62 13.04 4.75 5.06
C GLU A 62 11.64 5.21 5.41
N LEU A 63 10.70 4.26 5.45
CA LEU A 63 9.31 4.50 5.80
C LEU A 63 9.12 4.27 7.30
N LYS A 64 8.49 5.24 7.96
CA LYS A 64 8.06 5.16 9.36
C LYS A 64 6.56 5.38 9.48
N VAL A 65 6.00 4.90 10.57
CA VAL A 65 4.59 5.03 10.91
C VAL A 65 4.46 5.79 12.22
N HIS A 66 3.64 6.81 12.23
CA HIS A 66 3.16 7.46 13.45
C HIS A 66 1.81 6.87 13.83
N ASP A 67 1.63 6.51 15.10
CA ASP A 67 0.36 6.05 15.67
C ASP A 67 -0.28 7.21 16.45
N ASN A 68 -1.37 7.75 15.96
CA ASN A 68 -2.05 8.89 16.57
C ASN A 68 -2.61 8.60 17.97
N ARG A 69 -2.71 7.32 18.36
CA ARG A 69 -3.06 6.93 19.75
C ARG A 69 -1.87 7.04 20.71
N CYS A 70 -0.65 7.17 20.18
CA CYS A 70 0.57 7.35 20.95
C CYS A 70 1.36 8.55 20.40
N PRO A 71 0.87 9.78 20.54
CA PRO A 71 1.46 10.98 19.90
C PRO A 71 2.88 11.29 20.39
N GLU A 72 3.23 10.85 21.59
CA GLU A 72 4.59 11.03 22.15
C GLU A 72 5.62 10.03 21.57
N ALA A 73 5.17 8.96 20.92
CA ALA A 73 6.06 8.00 20.30
C ALA A 73 6.65 8.60 19.01
N GLN A 74 7.98 8.76 18.99
CA GLN A 74 8.68 8.99 17.71
C GLN A 74 8.31 7.86 16.75
N GLY A 75 7.98 8.18 15.50
CA GLY A 75 7.52 7.22 14.52
C GLY A 75 8.32 5.91 14.51
N ARG A 76 7.61 4.80 14.54
CA ARG A 76 8.19 3.44 14.56
C ARG A 76 8.44 2.91 13.16
N SER A 77 9.39 1.99 13.02
CA SER A 77 9.63 1.31 11.74
C SER A 77 8.40 0.47 11.35
N VAL A 78 8.08 0.43 10.06
CA VAL A 78 7.02 -0.43 9.51
C VAL A 78 7.23 -1.92 9.86
N SER A 79 8.48 -2.33 10.09
CA SER A 79 8.81 -3.71 10.51
C SER A 79 8.20 -4.09 11.86
N MET A 80 7.94 -3.12 12.74
CA MET A 80 7.37 -3.33 14.08
C MET A 80 5.84 -3.42 14.10
N LEU A 81 5.19 -3.25 12.98
CA LEU A 81 3.75 -3.38 12.85
C LEU A 81 3.31 -4.84 12.98
N SER A 82 2.11 -5.07 13.50
CA SER A 82 1.43 -6.38 13.48
C SER A 82 1.14 -6.85 12.05
N GLY A 83 0.72 -8.08 11.87
CA GLY A 83 0.36 -8.62 10.56
C GLY A 83 -0.74 -7.81 9.88
N GLY A 84 -1.83 -7.54 10.59
CA GLY A 84 -2.95 -6.74 10.09
C GLY A 84 -2.56 -5.30 9.78
N GLU A 85 -1.82 -4.63 10.68
CA GLU A 85 -1.30 -3.27 10.44
C GLU A 85 -0.40 -3.21 9.21
N LYS A 86 0.48 -4.21 9.01
CA LYS A 86 1.33 -4.31 7.81
C LYS A 86 0.51 -4.47 6.54
N PHE A 87 -0.53 -5.30 6.59
CA PHE A 87 -1.42 -5.50 5.46
C PHE A 87 -2.11 -4.18 5.07
N LEU A 88 -2.73 -3.48 6.01
CA LEU A 88 -3.39 -2.19 5.76
C LEU A 88 -2.43 -1.13 5.19
N VAL A 89 -1.23 -1.03 5.74
CA VAL A 89 -0.18 -0.12 5.23
C VAL A 89 0.26 -0.52 3.82
N SER A 90 0.44 -1.82 3.55
CA SER A 90 0.83 -2.32 2.22
C SER A 90 -0.26 -2.08 1.19
N LEU A 91 -1.52 -2.30 1.56
CA LEU A 91 -2.68 -2.01 0.73
C LEU A 91 -2.75 -0.52 0.38
N ALA A 92 -2.63 0.36 1.38
CA ALA A 92 -2.66 1.79 1.19
C ALA A 92 -1.52 2.29 0.28
N LEU A 93 -0.31 1.73 0.45
CA LEU A 93 0.84 2.05 -0.42
C LEU A 93 0.64 1.56 -1.85
N SER A 94 0.08 0.37 -2.04
CA SER A 94 -0.22 -0.18 -3.38
C SER A 94 -1.24 0.69 -4.12
N ILE A 95 -2.31 1.10 -3.43
CA ILE A 95 -3.31 2.03 -3.97
C ILE A 95 -2.67 3.39 -4.26
N GLY A 96 -1.85 3.91 -3.33
CA GLY A 96 -1.14 5.17 -3.51
C GLY A 96 -0.22 5.15 -4.73
N LEU A 97 0.53 4.06 -4.92
CA LEU A 97 1.39 3.85 -6.09
C LEU A 97 0.58 3.80 -7.38
N SER A 98 -0.52 3.04 -7.39
CA SER A 98 -1.46 2.96 -8.53
C SER A 98 -1.97 4.34 -8.91
N THR A 99 -2.41 5.14 -7.92
CA THR A 99 -2.94 6.49 -8.15
C THR A 99 -1.87 7.43 -8.72
N VAL A 100 -0.65 7.39 -8.22
CA VAL A 100 0.46 8.22 -8.72
C VAL A 100 0.86 7.79 -10.14
N ALA A 101 0.91 6.48 -10.42
CA ALA A 101 1.23 5.95 -11.75
C ALA A 101 0.17 6.37 -12.80
N GLN A 102 -1.12 6.32 -12.45
CA GLN A 102 -2.20 6.75 -13.33
C GLN A 102 -2.11 8.25 -13.67
N ARG A 103 -1.74 9.11 -12.72
CA ARG A 103 -1.48 10.54 -12.99
C ARG A 103 -0.30 10.74 -13.93
N GLY A 104 0.66 9.82 -13.92
CA GLY A 104 1.78 9.78 -14.87
C GLY A 104 1.43 9.22 -16.25
N GLY A 105 0.15 8.91 -16.52
CA GLY A 105 -0.35 8.40 -17.81
C GLY A 105 -0.33 6.86 -17.94
N VAL A 106 0.00 6.12 -16.87
CA VAL A 106 -0.09 4.65 -16.86
C VAL A 106 -1.55 4.25 -16.60
N GLN A 107 -2.16 3.51 -17.52
CA GLN A 107 -3.51 2.96 -17.31
C GLN A 107 -3.41 1.67 -16.49
N ILE A 108 -4.04 1.68 -15.30
CA ILE A 108 -4.17 0.49 -14.45
C ILE A 108 -5.66 0.13 -14.43
N GLU A 109 -6.00 -0.94 -15.13
CA GLU A 109 -7.38 -1.39 -15.33
C GLU A 109 -7.83 -2.39 -14.27
N ALA A 110 -6.88 -3.06 -13.61
CA ALA A 110 -7.16 -4.05 -12.59
C ALA A 110 -6.12 -4.04 -11.47
N LEU A 111 -6.57 -4.25 -10.24
CA LEU A 111 -5.75 -4.47 -9.05
C LEU A 111 -6.11 -5.83 -8.46
N PHE A 112 -5.12 -6.70 -8.28
CA PHE A 112 -5.29 -7.98 -7.61
C PHE A 112 -4.65 -7.97 -6.24
N ILE A 113 -5.40 -8.43 -5.25
CA ILE A 113 -4.96 -8.55 -3.85
C ILE A 113 -5.02 -10.04 -3.51
N ASP A 114 -3.84 -10.60 -3.21
CA ASP A 114 -3.69 -12.01 -2.90
C ASP A 114 -3.46 -12.17 -1.39
N GLU A 115 -4.46 -12.75 -0.70
CA GLU A 115 -4.46 -12.99 0.73
C GLU A 115 -4.32 -11.71 1.59
N GLY A 116 -4.03 -11.86 2.88
CA GLY A 116 -3.76 -10.78 3.84
C GLY A 116 -4.94 -10.38 4.72
N PHE A 117 -6.17 -10.53 4.28
CA PHE A 117 -7.36 -10.20 5.06
C PHE A 117 -7.56 -11.09 6.29
N GLY A 118 -7.05 -12.33 6.26
CA GLY A 118 -7.12 -13.25 7.41
C GLY A 118 -6.33 -12.80 8.64
N THR A 119 -5.52 -11.74 8.54
CA THR A 119 -4.78 -11.15 9.67
C THR A 119 -5.50 -9.96 10.30
N LEU A 120 -6.64 -9.57 9.75
CA LEU A 120 -7.47 -8.46 10.21
C LEU A 120 -8.58 -8.96 11.15
N ASP A 121 -9.01 -8.10 12.05
CA ASP A 121 -10.30 -8.23 12.72
C ASP A 121 -11.45 -7.77 11.82
N ASP A 122 -12.67 -8.10 12.20
CA ASP A 122 -13.89 -7.81 11.39
C ASP A 122 -14.03 -6.31 11.11
N SER A 123 -13.74 -5.44 12.06
CA SER A 123 -13.82 -4.00 11.88
C SER A 123 -12.80 -3.49 10.85
N SER A 124 -11.59 -4.01 10.90
CA SER A 124 -10.53 -3.70 9.95
C SER A 124 -10.83 -4.20 8.53
N ILE A 125 -11.52 -5.36 8.42
CA ILE A 125 -11.98 -5.86 7.13
C ILE A 125 -13.01 -4.91 6.52
N HIS A 126 -13.99 -4.43 7.30
CA HIS A 126 -14.96 -3.46 6.82
C HIS A 126 -14.30 -2.17 6.35
N ASP A 127 -13.42 -1.58 7.16
CA ASP A 127 -12.66 -0.38 6.78
C ASP A 127 -11.88 -0.59 5.47
N ALA A 128 -11.19 -1.73 5.33
CA ALA A 128 -10.44 -2.07 4.12
C ALA A 128 -11.37 -2.21 2.90
N MET A 129 -12.55 -2.82 3.05
CA MET A 129 -13.55 -2.95 1.99
C MET A 129 -14.09 -1.60 1.54
N ASP A 130 -14.38 -0.67 2.45
CA ASP A 130 -14.82 0.68 2.12
C ASP A 130 -13.76 1.44 1.30
N VAL A 131 -12.50 1.29 1.68
CA VAL A 131 -11.37 1.85 0.92
C VAL A 131 -11.32 1.24 -0.50
N LEU A 132 -11.40 -0.08 -0.62
CA LEU A 132 -11.35 -0.77 -1.92
C LEU A 132 -12.53 -0.38 -2.81
N GLU A 133 -13.73 -0.27 -2.25
CA GLU A 133 -14.91 0.21 -3.00
C GLU A 133 -14.70 1.65 -3.52
N SER A 134 -14.08 2.52 -2.72
CA SER A 134 -13.75 3.88 -3.16
C SER A 134 -12.76 3.90 -4.33
N VAL A 135 -11.81 2.96 -4.35
CA VAL A 135 -10.81 2.81 -5.41
C VAL A 135 -11.44 2.18 -6.66
N ARG A 136 -12.28 1.16 -6.50
CA ARG A 136 -12.99 0.53 -7.60
C ARG A 136 -13.76 1.52 -8.46
N ARG A 137 -14.41 2.50 -7.85
CA ARG A 137 -15.14 3.58 -8.55
C ARG A 137 -14.26 4.46 -9.42
N SER A 138 -12.97 4.55 -9.11
CA SER A 138 -12.02 5.42 -9.82
C SER A 138 -11.06 4.68 -10.74
N SER A 139 -10.81 3.38 -10.50
CA SER A 139 -9.67 2.67 -11.09
C SER A 139 -10.04 1.36 -11.81
N GLY A 140 -11.32 1.03 -11.95
CA GLY A 140 -11.74 -0.17 -12.70
C GLY A 140 -11.94 -1.41 -11.82
N MET A 141 -11.40 -2.57 -12.19
CA MET A 141 -11.65 -3.85 -11.53
C MET A 141 -10.71 -4.08 -10.34
N ILE A 142 -11.27 -4.59 -9.23
CA ILE A 142 -10.48 -5.14 -8.12
C ILE A 142 -10.80 -6.61 -7.98
N GLY A 143 -9.76 -7.45 -8.05
CA GLY A 143 -9.84 -8.87 -7.76
C GLY A 143 -9.24 -9.17 -6.38
N ILE A 144 -9.93 -9.97 -5.57
CA ILE A 144 -9.46 -10.39 -4.25
C ILE A 144 -9.39 -11.92 -4.24
N ILE A 145 -8.25 -12.45 -3.83
CA ILE A 145 -8.06 -13.87 -3.56
C ILE A 145 -8.01 -14.04 -2.05
N SER A 146 -8.97 -14.76 -1.48
CA SER A 146 -9.05 -14.92 -0.03
C SER A 146 -9.88 -16.14 0.34
N HIS A 147 -9.67 -16.65 1.56
CA HIS A 147 -10.47 -17.69 2.20
C HIS A 147 -11.33 -17.13 3.35
N VAL A 148 -11.44 -15.81 3.48
CA VAL A 148 -12.18 -15.15 4.56
C VAL A 148 -13.66 -15.09 4.22
N GLN A 149 -14.51 -15.76 5.02
CA GLN A 149 -15.97 -15.84 4.78
C GLN A 149 -16.67 -14.48 4.78
N LEU A 150 -16.17 -13.53 5.58
CA LEU A 150 -16.74 -12.19 5.63
C LEU A 150 -16.62 -11.45 4.28
N LEU A 151 -15.54 -11.67 3.54
CA LEU A 151 -15.38 -11.13 2.18
C LEU A 151 -16.35 -11.77 1.20
N GLU A 152 -16.53 -13.09 1.26
CA GLU A 152 -17.48 -13.83 0.43
C GLU A 152 -18.91 -13.28 0.60
N SER A 153 -19.30 -12.97 1.84
CA SER A 153 -20.64 -12.42 2.14
C SER A 153 -20.84 -10.98 1.64
N ASN A 154 -19.77 -10.20 1.53
CA ASN A 154 -19.83 -8.77 1.16
C ASN A 154 -19.56 -8.51 -0.34
N ILE A 155 -18.99 -9.46 -1.06
CA ILE A 155 -18.67 -9.32 -2.49
C ILE A 155 -19.73 -10.07 -3.32
N PRO A 156 -20.53 -9.38 -4.15
CA PRO A 156 -21.69 -9.97 -4.82
C PRO A 156 -21.33 -10.93 -5.95
N THR A 157 -20.10 -10.95 -6.42
CA THR A 157 -19.65 -11.82 -7.52
C THR A 157 -18.32 -12.45 -7.14
N HIS A 158 -18.29 -13.78 -7.09
CA HIS A 158 -17.06 -14.49 -6.76
C HIS A 158 -16.89 -15.76 -7.60
N LEU A 159 -15.63 -16.16 -7.76
CA LEU A 159 -15.23 -17.41 -8.40
C LEU A 159 -14.81 -18.39 -7.32
N GLU A 160 -15.58 -19.46 -7.18
CA GLU A 160 -15.26 -20.55 -6.27
C GLU A 160 -14.36 -21.58 -6.94
N VAL A 161 -13.24 -21.92 -6.30
CA VAL A 161 -12.36 -22.98 -6.76
C VAL A 161 -12.61 -24.25 -5.95
N ILE A 162 -13.27 -25.21 -6.55
CA ILE A 162 -13.65 -26.48 -5.92
C ILE A 162 -12.61 -27.54 -6.27
N LYS A 163 -11.95 -28.11 -5.25
CA LYS A 163 -11.05 -29.26 -5.42
C LYS A 163 -11.84 -30.56 -5.48
N SER A 164 -11.50 -31.41 -6.44
CA SER A 164 -12.02 -32.79 -6.57
C SER A 164 -10.86 -33.77 -6.73
N GLY A 165 -11.13 -35.07 -6.60
CA GLY A 165 -10.12 -36.11 -6.79
C GLY A 165 -9.54 -36.19 -8.22
N GLU A 166 -10.19 -35.57 -9.19
CA GLU A 166 -9.79 -35.55 -10.62
C GLU A 166 -9.21 -34.17 -11.04
N GLY A 167 -9.07 -33.22 -10.10
CA GLY A 167 -8.57 -31.88 -10.40
C GLY A 167 -9.38 -30.77 -9.71
N SER A 168 -9.28 -29.54 -10.21
CA SER A 168 -10.00 -28.37 -9.69
C SER A 168 -11.00 -27.86 -10.73
N ARG A 169 -12.17 -27.42 -10.27
CA ARG A 169 -13.22 -26.80 -11.09
C ARG A 169 -13.46 -25.39 -10.61
N ILE A 170 -13.85 -24.48 -11.52
CA ILE A 170 -14.22 -23.11 -11.21
C ILE A 170 -15.74 -22.98 -11.36
N ARG A 171 -16.38 -22.36 -10.39
CA ARG A 171 -17.79 -22.01 -10.42
C ARG A 171 -17.94 -20.51 -10.18
N LEU A 172 -18.76 -19.85 -10.97
CA LEU A 172 -19.22 -18.49 -10.72
C LEU A 172 -20.39 -18.57 -9.73
N ALA A 173 -20.31 -17.85 -8.63
CA ALA A 173 -21.34 -17.79 -7.60
C ALA A 173 -21.76 -16.34 -7.33
#